data_a655162070501bac355d27e55cda64a4
#
_entry.id   a655162070501bac355d27e55cda64a4
#
_cell.length_a   1.000
_cell.length_b   1.000
_cell.length_c   1.000
_cell.angle_alpha   90.00
_cell.angle_beta   90.00
_cell.angle_gamma   90.00
#
_symmetry.space_group_name_H-M   'P 1'
#
loop_
_entity.id
_entity.type
_entity.pdbx_description
1 polymer ?
#
loop_
_entity_poly.entity_id
_entity_poly.type
_entity_poly.pdbx_seq_one_letter_code
_entity_poly.pdbx_strand_id
1 'polypeptide(L)'
;MPLNKRSQLITHGTARSPNRAMLRAVGFRDGDFEKPIVGVANGHSTMNPCNAGIQPLVDRAMAALEAAGAKPQVFGVPTITDGIGMGTEAMKYSLVSREVIADAIETAVNGQAMDGVLVCGGCDKNMPGGLIAMVRMNVPGIYVYAGTIRPGRWKGQDLTIVSAFEAVGALAAGKMAQEDFDGIERNACPSVGACGGMFTANTMSSSFEALGVSLLGSSQLASPDPEKADSAGESARVLVEAIKADLKPRDIVTRKSIENAVALVMATGGSTNAVLHYLAIAHAAGVKWSIDDFERMRRKVPVLCDLKPSGRYVAVDFHRAGGVPPVLKLLHEHGLLNGDCLTITGRTMAQELKDVPLPRADQDVIRPWGKPMYRQGHLAILKGNLAPEVCVAKITGLKSPVITGPARVFDSENACMKAIMARRIKAGDVIVIRYEGPQGGPGMQEMLSPTSALIGQGLGESVGLITDGRFSGATWGMVVGHVAPEAYVGGTIALVNEGDSITIDAHKQRIHLNVAAKELAARRKKWKQPKPRYTRGVLAKYTRLVTSASKGAVTD
;
A
#
# COMPACT_ATOMS: atom_id res chain seq x y z
N MET A 1 -0.77 -25.29 28.17
CA MET A 1 -1.71 -24.21 28.56
C MET A 1 -2.93 -24.29 27.65
N PRO A 2 -4.14 -23.90 28.09
CA PRO A 2 -5.30 -23.91 27.20
C PRO A 2 -5.10 -22.98 26.03
N LEU A 3 -5.56 -23.36 24.85
CA LEU A 3 -5.40 -22.54 23.61
C LEU A 3 -6.39 -21.38 23.55
N ASN A 4 -7.51 -21.49 24.27
CA ASN A 4 -8.58 -20.50 24.39
C ASN A 4 -8.32 -19.46 25.50
N LYS A 5 -7.09 -18.98 25.62
CA LYS A 5 -6.62 -18.09 26.72
C LYS A 5 -7.48 -16.85 26.91
N ARG A 6 -7.99 -16.27 25.83
CA ARG A 6 -8.83 -15.06 25.86
C ARG A 6 -10.30 -15.41 25.88
N SER A 7 -10.73 -16.32 24.99
CA SER A 7 -12.14 -16.67 24.85
C SER A 7 -12.73 -17.37 26.06
N GLN A 8 -11.92 -18.01 26.92
CA GLN A 8 -12.41 -18.51 28.20
C GLN A 8 -13.07 -17.44 29.10
N LEU A 9 -12.73 -16.15 28.91
CA LEU A 9 -13.40 -15.04 29.59
C LEU A 9 -14.90 -14.97 29.28
N ILE A 10 -15.33 -15.47 28.14
CA ILE A 10 -16.72 -15.46 27.67
C ILE A 10 -17.34 -16.87 27.61
N THR A 11 -16.54 -17.93 27.71
CA THR A 11 -17.01 -19.29 27.55
C THR A 11 -17.03 -20.09 28.87
N HIS A 12 -16.19 -19.80 29.85
CA HIS A 12 -15.99 -20.63 31.04
C HIS A 12 -16.72 -20.11 32.30
N GLY A 13 -17.11 -21.05 33.15
CA GLY A 13 -17.77 -20.80 34.45
C GLY A 13 -19.29 -20.59 34.33
N THR A 14 -19.97 -20.73 35.46
CA THR A 14 -21.44 -20.66 35.54
C THR A 14 -21.99 -19.31 35.15
N ALA A 15 -21.30 -18.22 35.52
CA ALA A 15 -21.70 -16.85 35.16
C ALA A 15 -21.69 -16.58 33.65
N ARG A 16 -21.06 -17.44 32.86
CA ARG A 16 -21.00 -17.33 31.37
C ARG A 16 -22.05 -18.19 30.65
N SER A 17 -23.01 -18.75 31.39
CA SER A 17 -24.13 -19.48 30.79
C SER A 17 -24.90 -18.64 29.75
N PRO A 18 -25.26 -17.36 29.99
CA PRO A 18 -25.90 -16.54 28.96
C PRO A 18 -25.05 -16.33 27.70
N ASN A 19 -23.72 -16.15 27.86
CA ASN A 19 -22.79 -16.03 26.74
C ASN A 19 -22.80 -17.29 25.87
N ARG A 20 -22.68 -18.46 26.51
CA ARG A 20 -22.74 -19.77 25.81
C ARG A 20 -24.08 -19.98 25.12
N ALA A 21 -25.19 -19.58 25.74
CA ALA A 21 -26.51 -19.66 25.10
C ALA A 21 -26.57 -18.87 23.79
N MET A 22 -26.03 -17.68 23.75
CA MET A 22 -25.91 -16.89 22.51
C MET A 22 -24.97 -17.53 21.48
N LEU A 23 -23.81 -18.03 21.92
CA LEU A 23 -22.86 -18.71 21.03
C LEU A 23 -23.48 -20.02 20.43
N ARG A 24 -24.32 -20.73 21.18
CA ARG A 24 -25.07 -21.88 20.63
C ARG A 24 -26.00 -21.50 19.50
N ALA A 25 -26.63 -20.31 19.55
CA ALA A 25 -27.50 -19.82 18.49
C ALA A 25 -26.76 -19.57 17.15
N VAL A 26 -25.44 -19.40 17.21
CA VAL A 26 -24.55 -19.25 16.02
C VAL A 26 -23.72 -20.54 15.77
N GLY A 27 -24.17 -21.71 16.29
CA GLY A 27 -23.65 -23.01 15.91
C GLY A 27 -22.56 -23.59 16.82
N PHE A 28 -22.30 -23.01 18.00
CA PHE A 28 -21.39 -23.64 18.97
C PHE A 28 -22.03 -24.87 19.63
N ARG A 29 -21.23 -25.92 19.79
CA ARG A 29 -21.55 -27.16 20.54
C ARG A 29 -20.69 -27.26 21.79
N ASP A 30 -20.95 -28.21 22.66
CA ASP A 30 -20.24 -28.34 23.94
C ASP A 30 -18.72 -28.38 23.81
N GLY A 31 -18.20 -29.19 22.87
CA GLY A 31 -16.76 -29.28 22.62
C GLY A 31 -16.11 -28.03 22.01
N ASP A 32 -16.90 -27.09 21.49
CA ASP A 32 -16.35 -25.88 20.86
C ASP A 32 -15.92 -24.85 21.89
N PHE A 33 -16.44 -24.89 23.12
CA PHE A 33 -16.07 -23.97 24.19
C PHE A 33 -14.65 -24.16 24.73
N GLU A 34 -14.04 -25.31 24.44
CA GLU A 34 -12.63 -25.61 24.79
C GLU A 34 -11.64 -25.26 23.67
N LYS A 35 -12.14 -24.94 22.49
CA LYS A 35 -11.31 -24.57 21.34
C LYS A 35 -10.96 -23.07 21.36
N PRO A 36 -9.81 -22.66 20.78
CA PRO A 36 -9.55 -21.27 20.54
C PRO A 36 -10.55 -20.69 19.53
N ILE A 37 -11.13 -19.55 19.84
CA ILE A 37 -12.00 -18.81 18.92
C ILE A 37 -11.12 -17.94 18.03
N VAL A 38 -11.19 -18.14 16.71
CA VAL A 38 -10.40 -17.41 15.73
C VAL A 38 -11.30 -16.51 14.89
N GLY A 39 -11.04 -15.22 14.93
CA GLY A 39 -11.71 -14.26 14.07
C GLY A 39 -11.22 -14.36 12.63
N VAL A 40 -12.15 -14.40 11.68
CA VAL A 40 -11.84 -14.31 10.25
C VAL A 40 -12.36 -12.96 9.75
N ALA A 41 -11.46 -11.99 9.63
CA ALA A 41 -11.75 -10.65 9.13
C ALA A 41 -11.89 -10.70 7.61
N ASN A 42 -13.13 -10.77 7.13
CA ASN A 42 -13.47 -10.98 5.74
C ASN A 42 -13.64 -9.64 4.99
N GLY A 43 -12.68 -9.33 4.13
CA GLY A 43 -12.74 -8.18 3.24
C GLY A 43 -13.49 -8.43 1.92
N HIS A 44 -14.30 -9.50 1.81
CA HIS A 44 -15.09 -9.74 0.61
C HIS A 44 -16.05 -8.60 0.29
N SER A 45 -16.17 -8.28 -0.98
CA SER A 45 -17.13 -7.30 -1.49
C SER A 45 -17.36 -7.50 -2.98
N THR A 46 -18.60 -7.37 -3.42
CA THR A 46 -18.94 -7.31 -4.85
C THR A 46 -18.74 -5.93 -5.48
N MET A 47 -18.37 -4.92 -4.67
CA MET A 47 -18.22 -3.52 -5.13
C MET A 47 -16.96 -3.28 -5.97
N ASN A 48 -15.96 -4.17 -5.91
CA ASN A 48 -14.71 -3.99 -6.64
C ASN A 48 -14.01 -5.33 -6.93
N PRO A 49 -13.23 -5.42 -8.01
CA PRO A 49 -12.55 -6.66 -8.39
C PRO A 49 -11.50 -7.13 -7.39
N CYS A 50 -10.85 -6.20 -6.66
CA CYS A 50 -9.78 -6.54 -5.72
C CYS A 50 -10.25 -7.47 -4.60
N ASN A 51 -11.53 -7.36 -4.23
CA ASN A 51 -12.11 -8.05 -3.09
C ASN A 51 -13.21 -9.07 -3.47
N ALA A 52 -13.70 -9.04 -4.71
CA ALA A 52 -14.77 -9.93 -5.14
C ALA A 52 -14.38 -11.42 -5.14
N GLY A 53 -13.09 -11.74 -5.27
CA GLY A 53 -12.57 -13.12 -5.21
C GLY A 53 -12.28 -13.66 -3.81
N ILE A 54 -12.57 -12.93 -2.73
CA ILE A 54 -12.13 -13.29 -1.36
C ILE A 54 -12.99 -14.42 -0.75
N GLN A 55 -14.29 -14.49 -1.04
CA GLN A 55 -15.17 -15.44 -0.34
C GLN A 55 -14.68 -16.90 -0.41
N PRO A 56 -14.26 -17.46 -1.56
CA PRO A 56 -13.70 -18.81 -1.61
C PRO A 56 -12.45 -19.02 -0.73
N LEU A 57 -11.63 -17.97 -0.56
CA LEU A 57 -10.44 -18.02 0.31
C LEU A 57 -10.84 -18.09 1.77
N VAL A 58 -11.85 -17.32 2.17
CA VAL A 58 -12.40 -17.32 3.52
C VAL A 58 -13.04 -18.67 3.83
N ASP A 59 -13.83 -19.23 2.92
CA ASP A 59 -14.47 -20.53 3.10
C ASP A 59 -13.42 -21.64 3.28
N ARG A 60 -12.35 -21.60 2.47
CA ARG A 60 -11.23 -22.55 2.57
C ARG A 60 -10.46 -22.40 3.90
N ALA A 61 -10.24 -21.15 4.35
CA ALA A 61 -9.56 -20.86 5.60
C ALA A 61 -10.41 -21.31 6.81
N MET A 62 -11.72 -21.04 6.80
CA MET A 62 -12.64 -21.47 7.86
C MET A 62 -12.65 -22.99 8.02
N ALA A 63 -12.78 -23.72 6.90
CA ALA A 63 -12.72 -25.19 6.91
C ALA A 63 -11.38 -25.71 7.46
N ALA A 64 -10.27 -25.06 7.11
CA ALA A 64 -8.95 -25.46 7.60
C ALA A 64 -8.76 -25.14 9.09
N LEU A 65 -9.29 -24.03 9.60
CA LEU A 65 -9.29 -23.68 11.03
C LEU A 65 -10.08 -24.73 11.85
N GLU A 66 -11.27 -25.11 11.39
CA GLU A 66 -12.07 -26.14 12.05
C GLU A 66 -11.36 -27.50 12.07
N ALA A 67 -10.79 -27.90 10.94
CA ALA A 67 -10.02 -29.14 10.84
C ALA A 67 -8.77 -29.16 11.74
N ALA A 68 -8.15 -27.97 11.96
CA ALA A 68 -7.01 -27.81 12.85
C ALA A 68 -7.39 -27.66 14.35
N GLY A 69 -8.69 -27.74 14.68
CA GLY A 69 -9.18 -27.73 16.06
C GLY A 69 -9.47 -26.33 16.63
N ALA A 70 -9.59 -25.33 15.82
CA ALA A 70 -10.08 -24.00 16.22
C ALA A 70 -11.58 -23.84 15.94
N LYS A 71 -12.20 -22.81 16.50
CA LYS A 71 -13.57 -22.39 16.18
C LYS A 71 -13.54 -21.06 15.45
N PRO A 72 -13.67 -21.03 14.11
CA PRO A 72 -13.67 -19.80 13.36
C PRO A 72 -14.99 -19.04 13.50
N GLN A 73 -14.88 -17.70 13.56
CA GLN A 73 -16.00 -16.77 13.46
C GLN A 73 -15.70 -15.70 12.44
N VAL A 74 -16.49 -15.62 11.38
CA VAL A 74 -16.32 -14.62 10.31
C VAL A 74 -17.05 -13.32 10.65
N PHE A 75 -16.41 -12.19 10.33
CA PHE A 75 -17.02 -10.86 10.36
C PHE A 75 -16.56 -10.02 9.16
N GLY A 76 -17.44 -9.11 8.71
CA GLY A 76 -17.15 -8.24 7.56
C GLY A 76 -16.23 -7.09 7.89
N VAL A 77 -15.37 -6.72 6.93
CA VAL A 77 -14.47 -5.59 7.02
C VAL A 77 -14.74 -4.64 5.84
N PRO A 78 -14.80 -3.30 6.05
CA PRO A 78 -14.96 -2.35 4.96
C PRO A 78 -13.86 -2.49 3.91
N THR A 79 -14.22 -2.21 2.65
CA THR A 79 -13.25 -2.22 1.55
C THR A 79 -13.54 -1.10 0.57
N ILE A 80 -12.50 -0.37 0.20
CA ILE A 80 -12.53 0.70 -0.80
C ILE A 80 -11.44 0.42 -1.82
N THR A 81 -11.77 0.59 -3.10
CA THR A 81 -10.77 0.47 -4.16
C THR A 81 -10.36 1.84 -4.68
N ASP A 82 -9.06 2.04 -4.77
CA ASP A 82 -8.46 3.24 -5.34
C ASP A 82 -8.80 3.37 -6.84
N GLY A 83 -8.84 2.26 -7.57
CA GLY A 83 -9.09 2.25 -9.00
C GLY A 83 -10.46 2.83 -9.43
N ILE A 84 -11.52 2.64 -8.62
CA ILE A 84 -12.85 3.21 -8.91
C ILE A 84 -12.96 4.64 -8.38
N GLY A 85 -12.34 4.93 -7.23
CA GLY A 85 -12.38 6.27 -6.62
C GLY A 85 -11.48 7.31 -7.29
N MET A 86 -10.48 6.87 -8.05
CA MET A 86 -9.44 7.72 -8.65
C MET A 86 -10.02 8.87 -9.47
N GLY A 87 -9.49 10.10 -9.25
CA GLY A 87 -9.95 11.29 -9.94
C GLY A 87 -11.31 11.85 -9.48
N THR A 88 -11.88 11.31 -8.41
CA THR A 88 -13.17 11.74 -7.85
C THR A 88 -13.08 12.00 -6.33
N GLU A 89 -14.11 12.65 -5.77
CA GLU A 89 -14.24 12.86 -4.32
C GLU A 89 -14.26 11.54 -3.51
N ALA A 90 -14.64 10.41 -4.13
CA ALA A 90 -14.63 9.10 -3.50
C ALA A 90 -13.20 8.67 -3.09
N MET A 91 -12.17 9.17 -3.78
CA MET A 91 -10.77 8.84 -3.46
C MET A 91 -10.34 9.27 -2.06
N LYS A 92 -10.98 10.27 -1.47
CA LYS A 92 -10.72 10.72 -0.10
C LYS A 92 -11.00 9.62 0.95
N TYR A 93 -11.93 8.72 0.66
CA TYR A 93 -12.26 7.60 1.55
C TYR A 93 -11.24 6.46 1.50
N SER A 94 -10.35 6.43 0.50
CA SER A 94 -9.35 5.38 0.37
C SER A 94 -8.42 5.31 1.60
N LEU A 95 -7.62 6.35 1.89
CA LEU A 95 -6.70 6.31 3.03
C LEU A 95 -7.45 6.29 4.38
N VAL A 96 -8.57 6.97 4.47
CA VAL A 96 -9.44 6.94 5.66
C VAL A 96 -9.89 5.52 5.98
N SER A 97 -10.15 4.68 4.96
CA SER A 97 -10.55 3.29 5.18
C SER A 97 -9.45 2.46 5.86
N ARG A 98 -8.16 2.83 5.76
CA ARG A 98 -7.08 2.16 6.49
C ARG A 98 -7.33 2.17 8.01
N GLU A 99 -7.69 3.34 8.55
CA GLU A 99 -7.98 3.49 9.98
C GLU A 99 -9.30 2.79 10.36
N VAL A 100 -10.35 2.98 9.53
CA VAL A 100 -11.65 2.33 9.75
C VAL A 100 -11.52 0.80 9.74
N ILE A 101 -10.72 0.23 8.85
CA ILE A 101 -10.44 -1.20 8.79
C ILE A 101 -9.73 -1.67 10.06
N ALA A 102 -8.70 -0.93 10.48
CA ALA A 102 -7.97 -1.24 11.71
C ALA A 102 -8.90 -1.23 12.92
N ASP A 103 -9.68 -0.17 13.09
CA ASP A 103 -10.63 -0.02 14.19
C ASP A 103 -11.73 -1.07 14.16
N ALA A 104 -12.26 -1.43 12.97
CA ALA A 104 -13.29 -2.45 12.84
C ALA A 104 -12.79 -3.84 13.26
N ILE A 105 -11.60 -4.24 12.81
CA ILE A 105 -10.99 -5.53 13.17
C ILE A 105 -10.67 -5.56 14.68
N GLU A 106 -10.04 -4.51 15.19
CA GLU A 106 -9.70 -4.39 16.61
C GLU A 106 -10.96 -4.47 17.49
N THR A 107 -12.02 -3.75 17.12
CA THR A 107 -13.29 -3.75 17.85
C THR A 107 -13.92 -5.13 17.86
N ALA A 108 -13.98 -5.82 16.71
CA ALA A 108 -14.59 -7.14 16.61
C ALA A 108 -13.81 -8.20 17.42
N VAL A 109 -12.52 -8.29 17.23
CA VAL A 109 -11.66 -9.30 17.88
C VAL A 109 -11.59 -9.10 19.38
N ASN A 110 -11.40 -7.87 19.85
CA ASN A 110 -11.35 -7.58 21.29
C ASN A 110 -12.72 -7.68 21.95
N GLY A 111 -13.78 -7.18 21.30
CA GLY A 111 -15.15 -7.23 21.81
C GLY A 111 -15.70 -8.65 21.98
N GLN A 112 -15.20 -9.61 21.21
CA GLN A 112 -15.55 -11.03 21.29
C GLN A 112 -14.46 -11.89 21.96
N ALA A 113 -13.44 -11.27 22.55
CA ALA A 113 -12.34 -11.93 23.25
C ALA A 113 -11.71 -13.10 22.45
N MET A 114 -11.51 -12.90 21.13
CA MET A 114 -10.97 -13.93 20.24
C MET A 114 -9.49 -14.22 20.54
N ASP A 115 -9.05 -15.46 20.34
CA ASP A 115 -7.70 -15.95 20.66
C ASP A 115 -6.71 -15.72 19.53
N GLY A 116 -7.19 -15.50 18.31
CA GLY A 116 -6.38 -15.22 17.14
C GLY A 116 -7.20 -14.59 16.03
N VAL A 117 -6.52 -14.11 14.98
CA VAL A 117 -7.17 -13.48 13.82
C VAL A 117 -6.51 -13.85 12.50
N LEU A 118 -7.32 -14.26 11.52
CA LEU A 118 -6.94 -14.34 10.11
C LEU A 118 -7.56 -13.14 9.40
N VAL A 119 -6.71 -12.28 8.82
CA VAL A 119 -7.17 -11.10 8.06
C VAL A 119 -7.07 -11.43 6.58
N CYS A 120 -8.17 -11.35 5.84
CA CYS A 120 -8.21 -11.54 4.40
C CYS A 120 -8.64 -10.26 3.70
N GLY A 121 -7.77 -9.72 2.84
CA GLY A 121 -8.04 -8.46 2.13
C GLY A 121 -7.26 -8.32 0.83
N GLY A 122 -7.80 -7.53 -0.11
CA GLY A 122 -7.28 -7.45 -1.47
C GLY A 122 -6.83 -6.06 -1.92
N CYS A 123 -7.54 -5.01 -1.53
CA CYS A 123 -7.23 -3.67 -2.02
C CYS A 123 -6.19 -2.94 -1.14
N ASP A 124 -5.65 -1.86 -1.66
CA ASP A 124 -4.49 -1.10 -1.18
C ASP A 124 -4.49 -0.84 0.34
N LYS A 125 -5.64 -0.50 0.92
CA LYS A 125 -5.74 -0.11 2.33
C LYS A 125 -6.13 -1.26 3.26
N ASN A 126 -6.61 -2.39 2.69
CA ASN A 126 -6.86 -3.60 3.46
C ASN A 126 -5.58 -4.14 4.10
N MET A 127 -4.44 -4.16 3.36
CA MET A 127 -3.17 -4.66 3.89
C MET A 127 -2.69 -3.85 5.08
N PRO A 128 -2.39 -2.54 4.96
CA PRO A 128 -1.89 -1.78 6.11
C PRO A 128 -2.92 -1.68 7.24
N GLY A 129 -4.23 -1.53 6.94
CA GLY A 129 -5.27 -1.49 7.98
C GLY A 129 -5.36 -2.77 8.78
N GLY A 130 -5.32 -3.93 8.10
CA GLY A 130 -5.33 -5.23 8.76
C GLY A 130 -4.09 -5.47 9.62
N LEU A 131 -2.91 -5.12 9.13
CA LEU A 131 -1.68 -5.27 9.91
C LEU A 131 -1.62 -4.31 11.11
N ILE A 132 -2.08 -3.07 10.95
CA ILE A 132 -2.21 -2.11 12.07
C ILE A 132 -3.10 -2.71 13.16
N ALA A 133 -4.26 -3.29 12.81
CA ALA A 133 -5.12 -3.98 13.78
C ALA A 133 -4.39 -5.14 14.47
N MET A 134 -3.71 -6.00 13.70
CA MET A 134 -2.97 -7.15 14.25
C MET A 134 -1.92 -6.71 15.28
N VAL A 135 -1.11 -5.68 14.98
CA VAL A 135 -0.07 -5.23 15.91
C VAL A 135 -0.64 -4.45 17.11
N ARG A 136 -1.76 -3.73 16.95
CA ARG A 136 -2.45 -3.06 18.07
C ARG A 136 -2.98 -4.07 19.07
N MET A 137 -3.74 -5.06 18.61
CA MET A 137 -4.32 -6.12 19.44
C MET A 137 -3.27 -7.05 20.02
N ASN A 138 -2.21 -7.31 19.29
CA ASN A 138 -1.13 -8.22 19.65
C ASN A 138 -1.60 -9.63 20.08
N VAL A 139 -2.58 -10.16 19.35
CA VAL A 139 -3.01 -11.56 19.42
C VAL A 139 -2.44 -12.32 18.23
N PRO A 140 -2.18 -13.65 18.32
CA PRO A 140 -1.71 -14.42 17.18
C PRO A 140 -2.52 -14.10 15.91
N GLY A 141 -1.83 -13.78 14.82
CA GLY A 141 -2.52 -13.33 13.63
C GLY A 141 -1.72 -13.52 12.35
N ILE A 142 -2.42 -13.83 11.26
CA ILE A 142 -1.85 -14.00 9.92
C ILE A 142 -2.60 -13.16 8.91
N TYR A 143 -1.88 -12.64 7.92
CA TYR A 143 -2.47 -11.91 6.81
C TYR A 143 -2.54 -12.77 5.54
N VAL A 144 -3.71 -12.85 4.94
CA VAL A 144 -3.98 -13.53 3.66
C VAL A 144 -4.34 -12.48 2.60
N TYR A 145 -3.48 -12.30 1.63
CA TYR A 145 -3.76 -11.45 0.48
C TYR A 145 -4.72 -12.12 -0.49
N ALA A 146 -5.68 -11.37 -1.03
CA ALA A 146 -6.70 -11.90 -1.95
C ALA A 146 -6.15 -12.34 -3.32
N GLY A 147 -4.93 -11.95 -3.66
CA GLY A 147 -4.30 -12.28 -4.92
C GLY A 147 -4.40 -11.18 -5.98
N THR A 148 -3.53 -11.28 -6.98
CA THR A 148 -3.47 -10.33 -8.10
C THR A 148 -4.51 -10.67 -9.17
N ILE A 149 -4.90 -9.67 -9.98
CA ILE A 149 -5.71 -9.85 -11.17
C ILE A 149 -4.87 -10.50 -12.29
N ARG A 150 -5.48 -11.30 -13.16
CA ARG A 150 -4.84 -11.70 -14.41
C ARG A 150 -4.72 -10.49 -15.36
N PRO A 151 -3.63 -10.36 -16.14
CA PRO A 151 -3.47 -9.25 -17.07
C PRO A 151 -4.56 -9.30 -18.15
N GLY A 152 -5.05 -8.13 -18.53
CA GLY A 152 -5.88 -7.96 -19.71
C GLY A 152 -5.05 -8.05 -21.00
N ARG A 153 -5.72 -8.12 -22.15
CA ARG A 153 -5.02 -8.16 -23.43
C ARG A 153 -5.80 -7.45 -24.53
N TRP A 154 -5.13 -6.61 -25.30
CA TRP A 154 -5.66 -5.96 -26.49
C TRP A 154 -4.62 -5.87 -27.60
N LYS A 155 -4.96 -6.30 -28.82
CA LYS A 155 -4.06 -6.31 -30.00
C LYS A 155 -2.66 -6.86 -29.69
N GLY A 156 -2.60 -7.96 -28.89
CA GLY A 156 -1.35 -8.63 -28.54
C GLY A 156 -0.57 -8.01 -27.36
N GLN A 157 -1.01 -6.89 -26.81
CA GLN A 157 -0.36 -6.22 -25.67
C GLN A 157 -1.05 -6.56 -24.36
N ASP A 158 -0.26 -6.79 -23.31
CA ASP A 158 -0.76 -7.00 -21.96
C ASP A 158 -1.19 -5.68 -21.32
N LEU A 159 -2.40 -5.66 -20.77
CA LEU A 159 -3.04 -4.51 -20.16
C LEU A 159 -3.09 -4.64 -18.64
N THR A 160 -3.10 -3.49 -17.99
CA THR A 160 -3.51 -3.30 -16.60
C THR A 160 -4.51 -2.16 -16.53
N ILE A 161 -5.10 -1.91 -15.35
CA ILE A 161 -5.96 -0.74 -15.14
C ILE A 161 -5.27 0.58 -15.52
N VAL A 162 -3.95 0.66 -15.41
CA VAL A 162 -3.17 1.86 -15.78
C VAL A 162 -3.27 2.14 -17.28
N SER A 163 -3.35 1.10 -18.10
CA SER A 163 -3.54 1.26 -19.55
C SER A 163 -4.83 2.02 -19.88
N ALA A 164 -5.89 1.82 -19.11
CA ALA A 164 -7.14 2.58 -19.28
C ALA A 164 -6.99 4.05 -18.86
N PHE A 165 -6.24 4.34 -17.78
CA PHE A 165 -5.96 5.73 -17.36
C PHE A 165 -5.09 6.48 -18.40
N GLU A 166 -4.08 5.83 -18.96
CA GLU A 166 -3.22 6.41 -20.01
C GLU A 166 -3.99 6.63 -21.31
N ALA A 167 -4.91 5.72 -21.65
CA ALA A 167 -5.75 5.82 -22.84
C ALA A 167 -6.62 7.08 -22.84
N VAL A 168 -7.12 7.54 -21.68
CA VAL A 168 -7.88 8.80 -21.56
C VAL A 168 -7.05 9.99 -22.06
N GLY A 169 -5.79 10.09 -21.64
CA GLY A 169 -4.88 11.16 -22.07
C GLY A 169 -4.51 11.06 -23.55
N ALA A 170 -4.27 9.84 -24.06
CA ALA A 170 -3.92 9.59 -25.44
C ALA A 170 -5.08 9.91 -26.40
N LEU A 171 -6.31 9.50 -26.06
CA LEU A 171 -7.51 9.84 -26.83
C LEU A 171 -7.74 11.36 -26.88
N ALA A 172 -7.67 12.03 -25.72
CA ALA A 172 -7.82 13.48 -25.63
C ALA A 172 -6.73 14.26 -26.41
N ALA A 173 -5.55 13.65 -26.56
CA ALA A 173 -4.46 14.21 -27.38
C ALA A 173 -4.60 13.91 -28.88
N GLY A 174 -5.58 13.12 -29.30
CA GLY A 174 -5.74 12.67 -30.68
C GLY A 174 -4.68 11.65 -31.13
N LYS A 175 -4.05 10.94 -30.18
CA LYS A 175 -2.99 9.94 -30.39
C LYS A 175 -3.51 8.50 -30.36
N MET A 176 -4.79 8.30 -30.10
CA MET A 176 -5.45 6.98 -30.02
C MET A 176 -6.78 7.02 -30.75
N ALA A 177 -7.09 5.95 -31.49
CA ALA A 177 -8.39 5.77 -32.11
C ALA A 177 -9.45 5.35 -31.06
N GLN A 178 -10.71 5.70 -31.30
CA GLN A 178 -11.82 5.32 -30.42
C GLN A 178 -11.94 3.80 -30.24
N GLU A 179 -11.71 3.02 -31.30
CA GLU A 179 -11.71 1.54 -31.25
C GLU A 179 -10.70 0.99 -30.23
N ASP A 180 -9.48 1.56 -30.21
CA ASP A 180 -8.43 1.12 -29.27
C ASP A 180 -8.77 1.52 -27.84
N PHE A 181 -9.34 2.72 -27.64
CA PHE A 181 -9.82 3.16 -26.34
C PHE A 181 -10.88 2.21 -25.78
N ASP A 182 -11.92 1.90 -26.57
CA ASP A 182 -13.00 1.00 -26.18
C ASP A 182 -12.49 -0.44 -25.95
N GLY A 183 -11.53 -0.88 -26.77
CA GLY A 183 -10.88 -2.17 -26.64
C GLY A 183 -10.08 -2.30 -25.34
N ILE A 184 -9.32 -1.25 -24.96
CA ILE A 184 -8.58 -1.20 -23.71
C ILE A 184 -9.55 -1.20 -22.51
N GLU A 185 -10.59 -0.37 -22.53
CA GLU A 185 -11.59 -0.31 -21.46
C GLU A 185 -12.21 -1.69 -21.17
N ARG A 186 -12.66 -2.39 -22.22
CA ARG A 186 -13.32 -3.70 -22.10
C ARG A 186 -12.41 -4.82 -21.62
N ASN A 187 -11.10 -4.72 -21.84
CA ASN A 187 -10.17 -5.82 -21.63
C ASN A 187 -9.12 -5.57 -20.54
N ALA A 188 -9.03 -4.36 -19.94
CA ALA A 188 -7.99 -4.04 -18.96
C ALA A 188 -8.12 -4.83 -17.64
N CYS A 189 -9.33 -5.22 -17.25
CA CYS A 189 -9.61 -5.92 -15.98
C CYS A 189 -10.43 -7.21 -16.26
N PRO A 190 -9.81 -8.31 -16.71
CA PRO A 190 -10.53 -9.49 -17.19
C PRO A 190 -10.97 -10.47 -16.11
N SER A 191 -10.57 -10.27 -14.83
CA SER A 191 -10.88 -11.19 -13.74
C SER A 191 -11.03 -10.44 -12.42
N VAL A 192 -11.41 -11.16 -11.35
CA VAL A 192 -11.24 -10.70 -9.97
C VAL A 192 -9.76 -10.68 -9.59
N GLY A 193 -9.41 -9.91 -8.57
CA GLY A 193 -8.07 -9.76 -8.03
C GLY A 193 -7.65 -8.30 -7.96
N ALA A 194 -6.62 -8.02 -7.18
CA ALA A 194 -6.04 -6.69 -7.07
C ALA A 194 -5.14 -6.38 -8.29
N CYS A 195 -4.72 -5.12 -8.41
CA CYS A 195 -3.97 -4.61 -9.58
C CYS A 195 -2.85 -5.54 -10.06
N GLY A 196 -2.68 -5.66 -11.39
CA GLY A 196 -1.74 -6.59 -12.01
C GLY A 196 -0.27 -6.14 -12.03
N GLY A 197 0.06 -4.90 -11.64
CA GLY A 197 1.45 -4.43 -11.53
C GLY A 197 1.95 -4.39 -10.09
N MET A 198 3.23 -4.02 -9.87
CA MET A 198 3.81 -3.77 -8.56
C MET A 198 3.34 -2.41 -8.01
N PHE A 199 2.00 -2.22 -7.98
CA PHE A 199 1.31 -1.09 -7.41
C PHE A 199 1.13 -1.29 -5.91
N THR A 200 0.32 -0.47 -5.23
CA THR A 200 0.30 -0.48 -3.76
C THR A 200 -0.12 -1.82 -3.16
N ALA A 201 -1.17 -2.47 -3.69
CA ALA A 201 -1.64 -3.76 -3.18
C ALA A 201 -0.57 -4.85 -3.26
N ASN A 202 0.05 -5.06 -4.44
CA ASN A 202 1.10 -6.04 -4.62
C ASN A 202 2.40 -5.68 -3.88
N THR A 203 2.71 -4.38 -3.73
CA THR A 203 3.84 -3.92 -2.91
C THR A 203 3.67 -4.32 -1.45
N MET A 204 2.51 -4.01 -0.87
CA MET A 204 2.27 -4.30 0.55
C MET A 204 2.19 -5.81 0.81
N SER A 205 1.48 -6.56 -0.04
CA SER A 205 1.38 -8.02 0.12
C SER A 205 2.74 -8.72 0.00
N SER A 206 3.55 -8.35 -0.99
CA SER A 206 4.92 -8.86 -1.14
C SER A 206 5.78 -8.53 0.08
N SER A 207 5.70 -7.29 0.56
CA SER A 207 6.47 -6.86 1.72
C SER A 207 6.04 -7.54 3.02
N PHE A 208 4.80 -8.06 3.12
CA PHE A 208 4.33 -8.84 4.26
C PHE A 208 4.97 -10.23 4.33
N GLU A 209 5.36 -10.81 3.20
CA GLU A 209 6.20 -12.01 3.19
C GLU A 209 7.59 -11.71 3.79
N ALA A 210 8.22 -10.62 3.37
CA ALA A 210 9.52 -10.19 3.89
C ALA A 210 9.47 -9.77 5.37
N LEU A 211 8.33 -9.21 5.81
CA LEU A 211 8.05 -8.87 7.20
C LEU A 211 7.84 -10.12 8.07
N GLY A 212 7.35 -11.21 7.48
CA GLY A 212 7.08 -12.48 8.15
C GLY A 212 5.64 -12.66 8.63
N VAL A 213 4.68 -11.80 8.27
CA VAL A 213 3.27 -11.87 8.71
C VAL A 213 2.35 -12.59 7.73
N SER A 214 2.87 -13.00 6.58
CA SER A 214 2.22 -13.82 5.55
C SER A 214 3.12 -14.97 5.16
N LEU A 215 2.55 -16.03 4.59
CA LEU A 215 3.34 -17.17 4.10
C LEU A 215 4.22 -16.78 2.92
N LEU A 216 5.42 -17.29 2.88
CA LEU A 216 6.37 -17.08 1.80
C LEU A 216 5.82 -17.67 0.49
N GLY A 217 5.88 -16.90 -0.62
CA GLY A 217 5.37 -17.29 -1.93
C GLY A 217 3.87 -17.09 -2.14
N SER A 218 3.13 -16.54 -1.16
CA SER A 218 1.67 -16.43 -1.24
C SER A 218 1.14 -15.17 -1.94
N SER A 219 1.94 -14.10 -2.03
CA SER A 219 1.46 -12.77 -2.41
C SER A 219 1.24 -12.58 -3.90
N GLN A 220 1.89 -13.34 -4.76
CA GLN A 220 1.82 -13.14 -6.22
C GLN A 220 0.91 -14.15 -6.94
N LEU A 221 0.24 -15.01 -6.19
CA LEU A 221 -0.79 -15.90 -6.72
C LEU A 221 -1.98 -15.09 -7.25
N ALA A 222 -2.49 -15.46 -8.42
CA ALA A 222 -3.66 -14.79 -8.96
C ALA A 222 -4.94 -15.18 -8.19
N SER A 223 -5.82 -14.20 -7.97
CA SER A 223 -7.05 -14.39 -7.18
C SER A 223 -7.94 -15.54 -7.65
N PRO A 224 -8.16 -15.74 -8.97
CA PRO A 224 -9.00 -16.83 -9.47
C PRO A 224 -8.32 -18.20 -9.50
N ASP A 225 -7.05 -18.31 -9.14
CA ASP A 225 -6.31 -19.58 -9.24
C ASP A 225 -6.53 -20.45 -7.99
N PRO A 226 -6.74 -21.78 -8.15
CA PRO A 226 -6.99 -22.69 -7.02
C PRO A 226 -5.90 -22.66 -5.95
N GLU A 227 -4.63 -22.50 -6.37
CA GLU A 227 -3.48 -22.42 -5.47
C GLU A 227 -3.62 -21.26 -4.47
N LYS A 228 -4.37 -20.20 -4.83
CA LYS A 228 -4.62 -19.10 -3.92
C LYS A 228 -5.54 -19.50 -2.76
N ALA A 229 -6.57 -20.30 -3.03
CA ALA A 229 -7.44 -20.84 -2.00
C ALA A 229 -6.69 -21.84 -1.11
N ASP A 230 -5.84 -22.69 -1.68
CA ASP A 230 -5.01 -23.62 -0.92
C ASP A 230 -4.02 -22.88 -0.01
N SER A 231 -3.42 -21.78 -0.48
CA SER A 231 -2.57 -20.92 0.35
C SER A 231 -3.34 -20.28 1.52
N ALA A 232 -4.62 -19.95 1.36
CA ALA A 232 -5.45 -19.44 2.46
C ALA A 232 -5.73 -20.55 3.50
N GLY A 233 -5.98 -21.78 3.05
CA GLY A 233 -6.12 -22.94 3.93
C GLY A 233 -4.83 -23.26 4.72
N GLU A 234 -3.66 -23.16 4.06
CA GLU A 234 -2.37 -23.34 4.73
C GLU A 234 -2.11 -22.23 5.75
N SER A 235 -2.41 -20.98 5.41
CA SER A 235 -2.32 -19.85 6.33
C SER A 235 -3.16 -20.07 7.60
N ALA A 236 -4.34 -20.67 7.45
CA ALA A 236 -5.20 -21.01 8.57
C ALA A 236 -4.58 -22.08 9.48
N ARG A 237 -3.95 -23.13 8.92
CA ARG A 237 -3.23 -24.14 9.69
C ARG A 237 -2.06 -23.54 10.46
N VAL A 238 -1.25 -22.72 9.79
CA VAL A 238 -0.11 -22.03 10.41
C VAL A 238 -0.55 -21.10 11.54
N LEU A 239 -1.70 -20.42 11.39
CA LEU A 239 -2.23 -19.59 12.48
C LEU A 239 -2.56 -20.42 13.73
N VAL A 240 -3.10 -21.62 13.59
CA VAL A 240 -3.37 -22.49 14.75
C VAL A 240 -2.08 -22.89 15.46
N GLU A 241 -1.01 -23.18 14.72
CA GLU A 241 0.31 -23.44 15.30
C GLU A 241 0.89 -22.19 16.00
N ALA A 242 0.70 -20.99 15.41
CA ALA A 242 1.09 -19.74 16.04
C ALA A 242 0.32 -19.48 17.37
N ILE A 243 -0.98 -19.85 17.42
CA ILE A 243 -1.78 -19.79 18.66
C ILE A 243 -1.22 -20.75 19.72
N LYS A 244 -0.86 -21.98 19.33
CA LYS A 244 -0.22 -22.97 20.23
C LYS A 244 1.10 -22.45 20.80
N ALA A 245 1.89 -21.79 19.96
CA ALA A 245 3.19 -21.22 20.34
C ALA A 245 3.07 -19.85 21.06
N ASP A 246 1.88 -19.27 21.15
CA ASP A 246 1.62 -17.90 21.62
C ASP A 246 2.44 -16.83 20.85
N LEU A 247 2.70 -17.09 19.57
CA LEU A 247 3.49 -16.20 18.70
C LEU A 247 2.63 -15.01 18.26
N LYS A 248 3.06 -13.82 18.63
CA LYS A 248 2.28 -12.59 18.46
C LYS A 248 2.84 -11.69 17.37
N PRO A 249 2.02 -10.85 16.75
CA PRO A 249 2.49 -9.93 15.72
C PRO A 249 3.67 -9.03 16.12
N ARG A 250 3.76 -8.58 17.37
CA ARG A 250 4.90 -7.76 17.84
C ARG A 250 6.19 -8.54 18.04
N ASP A 251 6.14 -9.87 18.12
CA ASP A 251 7.34 -10.72 18.11
C ASP A 251 7.95 -10.78 16.70
N ILE A 252 7.12 -10.61 15.67
CA ILE A 252 7.47 -10.66 14.25
C ILE A 252 7.78 -9.24 13.72
N VAL A 253 6.91 -8.26 14.02
CA VAL A 253 7.01 -6.88 13.52
C VAL A 253 7.99 -6.10 14.40
N THR A 254 9.25 -6.17 14.03
CA THR A 254 10.38 -5.52 14.71
C THR A 254 11.04 -4.51 13.76
N ARG A 255 11.99 -3.72 14.27
CA ARG A 255 12.78 -2.84 13.42
C ARG A 255 13.48 -3.60 12.28
N LYS A 256 14.09 -4.75 12.59
CA LYS A 256 14.79 -5.57 11.60
C LYS A 256 13.85 -6.14 10.52
N SER A 257 12.66 -6.60 10.91
CA SER A 257 11.71 -7.12 9.93
C SER A 257 11.08 -6.02 9.07
N ILE A 258 10.91 -4.80 9.60
CA ILE A 258 10.55 -3.62 8.80
C ILE A 258 11.67 -3.29 7.80
N GLU A 259 12.95 -3.39 8.18
CA GLU A 259 14.06 -3.24 7.25
C GLU A 259 13.99 -4.27 6.11
N ASN A 260 13.69 -5.54 6.42
CA ASN A 260 13.47 -6.59 5.41
C ASN A 260 12.35 -6.25 4.44
N ALA A 261 11.21 -5.82 4.97
CA ALA A 261 10.07 -5.43 4.16
C ALA A 261 10.39 -4.24 3.23
N VAL A 262 11.04 -3.20 3.76
CA VAL A 262 11.44 -2.03 2.98
C VAL A 262 12.54 -2.38 1.96
N ALA A 263 13.46 -3.30 2.29
CA ALA A 263 14.45 -3.81 1.33
C ALA A 263 13.75 -4.47 0.13
N LEU A 264 12.74 -5.30 0.36
CA LEU A 264 11.96 -5.90 -0.71
C LEU A 264 11.19 -4.85 -1.54
N VAL A 265 10.58 -3.85 -0.89
CA VAL A 265 9.92 -2.73 -1.60
C VAL A 265 10.91 -2.03 -2.54
N MET A 266 12.15 -1.77 -2.10
CA MET A 266 13.18 -1.16 -2.94
C MET A 266 13.59 -2.09 -4.08
N ALA A 267 13.80 -3.39 -3.81
CA ALA A 267 14.23 -4.37 -4.80
C ALA A 267 13.20 -4.63 -5.90
N THR A 268 11.90 -4.52 -5.59
CA THR A 268 10.81 -4.78 -6.54
C THR A 268 10.33 -3.53 -7.28
N GLY A 269 10.80 -2.34 -6.96
CA GLY A 269 10.31 -1.10 -7.57
C GLY A 269 8.89 -0.72 -7.13
N GLY A 270 8.55 -0.98 -5.87
CA GLY A 270 7.20 -0.85 -5.31
C GLY A 270 6.65 0.57 -5.23
N SER A 271 5.48 0.69 -4.60
CA SER A 271 4.72 1.95 -4.48
C SER A 271 5.31 2.92 -3.45
N THR A 272 5.23 4.23 -3.73
CA THR A 272 5.52 5.31 -2.77
C THR A 272 4.65 5.24 -1.51
N ASN A 273 3.45 4.66 -1.62
CA ASN A 273 2.53 4.48 -0.48
C ASN A 273 3.11 3.60 0.62
N ALA A 274 4.06 2.70 0.29
CA ALA A 274 4.75 1.90 1.30
C ALA A 274 5.47 2.77 2.35
N VAL A 275 5.96 3.95 1.98
CA VAL A 275 6.56 4.90 2.93
C VAL A 275 5.55 5.30 4.01
N LEU A 276 4.37 5.76 3.58
CA LEU A 276 3.30 6.17 4.49
C LEU A 276 2.81 5.01 5.36
N HIS A 277 2.63 3.83 4.74
CA HIS A 277 2.07 2.67 5.43
C HIS A 277 3.03 2.06 6.45
N TYR A 278 4.33 1.97 6.14
CA TYR A 278 5.31 1.45 7.11
C TYR A 278 5.59 2.42 8.26
N LEU A 279 5.44 3.75 8.05
CA LEU A 279 5.44 4.70 9.17
C LEU A 279 4.25 4.43 10.12
N ALA A 280 3.04 4.20 9.57
CA ALA A 280 1.85 3.91 10.35
C ALA A 280 1.92 2.53 11.05
N ILE A 281 2.41 1.50 10.37
CA ILE A 281 2.61 0.16 10.95
C ILE A 281 3.63 0.21 12.08
N ALA A 282 4.74 0.89 11.89
CA ALA A 282 5.76 1.05 12.91
C ALA A 282 5.24 1.81 14.14
N HIS A 283 4.44 2.87 13.92
CA HIS A 283 3.75 3.60 14.99
C HIS A 283 2.85 2.65 15.79
N ALA A 284 1.94 1.94 15.13
CA ALA A 284 1.03 0.99 15.77
C ALA A 284 1.74 -0.16 16.51
N ALA A 285 2.90 -0.60 16.01
CA ALA A 285 3.72 -1.64 16.64
C ALA A 285 4.60 -1.12 17.79
N GLY A 286 4.70 0.21 17.98
CA GLY A 286 5.63 0.82 18.93
C GLY A 286 7.10 0.71 18.50
N VAL A 287 7.37 0.55 17.22
CA VAL A 287 8.72 0.40 16.65
C VAL A 287 9.26 1.77 16.23
N LYS A 288 10.45 2.12 16.68
CA LYS A 288 11.13 3.34 16.24
C LYS A 288 11.57 3.21 14.78
N TRP A 289 10.84 3.87 13.88
CA TRP A 289 11.08 3.94 12.46
C TRP A 289 10.80 5.34 11.94
N SER A 290 11.64 5.85 11.05
CA SER A 290 11.52 7.22 10.55
C SER A 290 11.60 7.28 9.02
N ILE A 291 11.26 8.40 8.47
CA ILE A 291 11.35 8.66 7.03
C ILE A 291 12.81 8.55 6.51
N ASP A 292 13.80 8.91 7.34
CA ASP A 292 15.22 8.85 6.96
C ASP A 292 15.72 7.38 6.85
N ASP A 293 15.04 6.42 7.48
CA ASP A 293 15.35 5.00 7.35
C ASP A 293 15.06 4.49 5.93
N PHE A 294 14.04 5.02 5.25
CA PHE A 294 13.78 4.68 3.84
C PHE A 294 14.91 5.14 2.93
N GLU A 295 15.45 6.34 3.15
CA GLU A 295 16.57 6.84 2.38
C GLU A 295 17.84 6.00 2.63
N ARG A 296 18.07 5.58 3.87
CA ARG A 296 19.17 4.68 4.22
C ARG A 296 19.05 3.35 3.48
N MET A 297 17.83 2.78 3.39
CA MET A 297 17.58 1.54 2.65
C MET A 297 17.73 1.75 1.15
N ARG A 298 17.20 2.86 0.60
CA ARG A 298 17.32 3.20 -0.83
C ARG A 298 18.76 3.18 -1.34
N ARG A 299 19.67 3.74 -0.55
CA ARG A 299 21.11 3.81 -0.95
C ARG A 299 21.78 2.46 -1.03
N LYS A 300 21.28 1.47 -0.29
CA LYS A 300 21.90 0.13 -0.17
C LYS A 300 21.30 -0.91 -1.12
N VAL A 301 19.99 -0.83 -1.33
CA VAL A 301 19.23 -1.88 -2.02
C VAL A 301 19.03 -1.51 -3.49
N PRO A 302 19.52 -2.34 -4.44
CA PRO A 302 19.27 -2.13 -5.87
C PRO A 302 17.82 -2.47 -6.24
N VAL A 303 17.31 -1.91 -7.35
CA VAL A 303 16.09 -2.41 -7.98
C VAL A 303 16.43 -3.60 -8.84
N LEU A 304 15.89 -4.77 -8.47
CA LEU A 304 16.18 -6.05 -9.11
C LEU A 304 15.10 -6.50 -10.07
N CYS A 305 13.83 -6.07 -9.87
CA CYS A 305 12.70 -6.57 -10.63
C CYS A 305 12.27 -5.60 -11.73
N ASP A 306 12.03 -6.14 -12.94
CA ASP A 306 11.59 -5.41 -14.12
C ASP A 306 10.06 -5.39 -14.19
N LEU A 307 9.42 -4.76 -13.20
CA LEU A 307 7.97 -4.79 -12.99
C LEU A 307 7.28 -3.45 -13.32
N LYS A 308 6.08 -3.51 -13.90
CA LYS A 308 5.23 -2.32 -14.05
C LYS A 308 4.97 -1.67 -12.68
N PRO A 309 4.97 -0.31 -12.60
CA PRO A 309 4.86 0.66 -13.68
C PRO A 309 6.19 1.07 -14.32
N SER A 310 7.33 0.86 -13.68
CA SER A 310 8.63 1.33 -14.17
C SER A 310 9.35 0.32 -15.07
N GLY A 311 8.83 -0.89 -15.19
CA GLY A 311 9.34 -1.99 -15.99
C GLY A 311 8.29 -2.59 -16.92
N ARG A 312 8.58 -3.79 -17.43
CA ARG A 312 7.80 -4.43 -18.50
C ARG A 312 6.74 -5.41 -18.00
N TYR A 313 7.05 -6.15 -16.93
CA TYR A 313 6.30 -7.34 -16.52
C TYR A 313 5.23 -7.03 -15.48
N VAL A 314 4.24 -7.92 -15.40
CA VAL A 314 3.14 -7.87 -14.42
C VAL A 314 3.34 -8.87 -13.28
N ALA A 315 2.48 -8.83 -12.26
CA ALA A 315 2.59 -9.65 -11.06
C ALA A 315 2.56 -11.16 -11.33
N VAL A 316 1.76 -11.62 -12.29
CA VAL A 316 1.73 -13.05 -12.67
C VAL A 316 3.02 -13.52 -13.36
N ASP A 317 3.72 -12.64 -14.08
CA ASP A 317 5.04 -12.95 -14.64
C ASP A 317 6.08 -13.04 -13.52
N PHE A 318 5.97 -12.16 -12.53
CA PHE A 318 6.81 -12.20 -11.34
C PHE A 318 6.63 -13.53 -10.58
N HIS A 319 5.38 -13.98 -10.40
CA HIS A 319 5.09 -15.28 -9.81
C HIS A 319 5.75 -16.43 -10.61
N ARG A 320 5.59 -16.45 -11.94
CA ARG A 320 6.21 -17.46 -12.82
C ARG A 320 7.74 -17.46 -12.77
N ALA A 321 8.34 -16.31 -12.51
CA ALA A 321 9.79 -16.16 -12.33
C ALA A 321 10.28 -16.61 -10.93
N GLY A 322 9.36 -17.07 -10.05
CA GLY A 322 9.62 -17.49 -8.68
C GLY A 322 9.08 -16.56 -7.60
N GLY A 323 8.64 -15.35 -7.97
CA GLY A 323 8.01 -14.40 -7.04
C GLY A 323 8.97 -13.80 -6.01
N VAL A 324 8.42 -13.55 -4.82
CA VAL A 324 9.14 -12.93 -3.70
C VAL A 324 10.30 -13.79 -3.15
N PRO A 325 10.14 -15.12 -2.97
CA PRO A 325 11.17 -15.93 -2.30
C PRO A 325 12.58 -15.83 -2.89
N PRO A 326 12.80 -15.97 -4.22
CA PRO A 326 14.14 -15.84 -4.80
C PRO A 326 14.73 -14.41 -4.67
N VAL A 327 13.89 -13.38 -4.63
CA VAL A 327 14.37 -12.00 -4.39
C VAL A 327 14.87 -11.84 -2.95
N LEU A 328 14.14 -12.39 -1.97
CA LEU A 328 14.58 -12.41 -0.56
C LEU A 328 15.86 -13.23 -0.39
N LYS A 329 15.97 -14.36 -1.10
CA LYS A 329 17.20 -15.16 -1.10
C LYS A 329 18.39 -14.36 -1.60
N LEU A 330 18.25 -13.65 -2.73
CA LEU A 330 19.28 -12.75 -3.26
C LEU A 330 19.67 -11.67 -2.25
N LEU A 331 18.70 -10.99 -1.64
CA LEU A 331 18.96 -9.96 -0.63
C LEU A 331 19.66 -10.53 0.59
N HIS A 332 19.30 -11.74 1.01
CA HIS A 332 19.93 -12.42 2.15
C HIS A 332 21.40 -12.77 1.86
N GLU A 333 21.70 -13.36 0.71
CA GLU A 333 23.07 -13.71 0.31
C GLU A 333 24.00 -12.51 0.18
N HIS A 334 23.42 -11.32 -0.07
CA HIS A 334 24.19 -10.07 -0.16
C HIS A 334 24.13 -9.20 1.11
N GLY A 335 23.67 -9.76 2.24
CA GLY A 335 23.69 -9.10 3.55
C GLY A 335 22.72 -7.92 3.68
N LEU A 336 21.65 -7.88 2.85
CA LEU A 336 20.63 -6.85 2.86
C LEU A 336 19.29 -7.31 3.45
N LEU A 337 19.26 -8.50 4.03
CA LEU A 337 18.12 -9.07 4.73
C LEU A 337 18.55 -9.59 6.10
N ASN A 338 17.81 -9.23 7.15
CA ASN A 338 18.04 -9.74 8.50
C ASN A 338 17.43 -11.14 8.63
N GLY A 339 18.26 -12.16 8.53
CA GLY A 339 17.84 -13.56 8.51
C GLY A 339 17.37 -14.10 9.86
N ASP A 340 17.66 -13.42 10.96
CA ASP A 340 17.27 -13.78 12.33
C ASP A 340 15.84 -13.35 12.72
N CYS A 341 15.14 -12.63 11.85
CA CYS A 341 13.74 -12.23 12.10
C CYS A 341 12.82 -13.45 12.10
N LEU A 342 11.93 -13.52 13.10
CA LEU A 342 10.87 -14.53 13.15
C LEU A 342 9.82 -14.28 12.05
N THR A 343 9.23 -15.37 11.57
CA THR A 343 8.04 -15.36 10.71
C THR A 343 6.86 -16.00 11.45
N ILE A 344 5.67 -15.86 10.89
CA ILE A 344 4.42 -16.45 11.44
C ILE A 344 4.46 -17.97 11.57
N THR A 345 5.37 -18.65 10.88
CA THR A 345 5.58 -20.10 10.98
C THR A 345 6.37 -20.49 12.25
N GLY A 346 6.87 -19.53 13.02
CA GLY A 346 7.79 -19.77 14.14
C GLY A 346 9.24 -20.02 13.73
N ARG A 347 9.54 -20.01 12.43
CA ARG A 347 10.90 -20.13 11.87
C ARG A 347 11.50 -18.75 11.66
N THR A 348 12.83 -18.68 11.61
CA THR A 348 13.50 -17.45 11.19
C THR A 348 13.46 -17.29 9.67
N MET A 349 13.58 -16.06 9.17
CA MET A 349 13.62 -15.78 7.74
C MET A 349 14.75 -16.56 7.03
N ALA A 350 15.90 -16.71 7.65
CA ALA A 350 17.00 -17.53 7.11
C ALA A 350 16.62 -19.01 6.97
N GLN A 351 15.88 -19.56 7.94
CA GLN A 351 15.37 -20.92 7.88
C GLN A 351 14.30 -21.10 6.79
N GLU A 352 13.44 -20.09 6.59
CA GLU A 352 12.46 -20.08 5.49
C GLU A 352 13.16 -20.09 4.11
N LEU A 353 14.24 -19.36 3.98
CA LEU A 353 14.97 -19.20 2.72
C LEU A 353 15.99 -20.32 2.44
N LYS A 354 16.19 -21.27 3.37
CA LYS A 354 17.25 -22.29 3.25
C LYS A 354 17.20 -23.03 1.90
N ASP A 355 16.03 -23.54 1.56
CA ASP A 355 15.82 -24.39 0.39
C ASP A 355 15.22 -23.60 -0.81
N VAL A 356 15.09 -22.29 -0.69
CA VAL A 356 14.63 -21.44 -1.78
C VAL A 356 15.73 -21.31 -2.84
N PRO A 357 15.45 -21.59 -4.12
CA PRO A 357 16.44 -21.43 -5.18
C PRO A 357 16.67 -19.94 -5.49
N LEU A 358 17.83 -19.64 -6.03
CA LEU A 358 18.10 -18.35 -6.66
C LEU A 358 17.25 -18.16 -7.93
N PRO A 359 17.05 -16.91 -8.40
CA PRO A 359 16.34 -16.67 -9.64
C PRO A 359 16.95 -17.46 -10.80
N ARG A 360 16.10 -18.09 -11.62
CA ARG A 360 16.54 -18.86 -12.78
C ARG A 360 17.21 -17.96 -13.82
N ALA A 361 18.18 -18.49 -14.54
CA ALA A 361 18.93 -17.76 -15.56
C ALA A 361 18.15 -17.53 -16.87
N ASP A 362 17.07 -18.32 -17.10
CA ASP A 362 16.24 -18.30 -18.31
C ASP A 362 15.10 -17.29 -18.28
N GLN A 363 15.10 -16.38 -17.32
CA GLN A 363 14.10 -15.31 -17.17
C GLN A 363 14.80 -13.96 -16.92
N ASP A 364 14.09 -12.86 -17.21
CA ASP A 364 14.59 -11.50 -17.04
C ASP A 364 13.66 -10.57 -16.23
N VAL A 365 12.67 -11.15 -15.57
CA VAL A 365 11.77 -10.45 -14.63
C VAL A 365 12.52 -10.08 -13.36
N ILE A 366 13.29 -11.03 -12.80
CA ILE A 366 14.18 -10.82 -11.65
C ILE A 366 15.61 -10.77 -12.19
N ARG A 367 16.21 -9.59 -12.19
CA ARG A 367 17.56 -9.38 -12.70
C ARG A 367 18.61 -10.00 -11.78
N PRO A 368 19.69 -10.54 -12.34
CA PRO A 368 20.82 -11.00 -11.55
C PRO A 368 21.47 -9.83 -10.80
N TRP A 369 22.03 -10.11 -9.63
CA TRP A 369 22.65 -9.10 -8.77
C TRP A 369 23.67 -8.20 -9.48
N GLY A 370 24.49 -8.76 -10.35
CA GLY A 370 25.50 -8.00 -11.11
C GLY A 370 24.95 -7.09 -12.21
N LYS A 371 23.65 -7.24 -12.58
CA LYS A 371 22.99 -6.43 -13.61
C LYS A 371 21.58 -6.00 -13.15
N PRO A 372 21.45 -5.26 -12.05
CA PRO A 372 20.16 -4.77 -11.56
C PRO A 372 19.55 -3.81 -12.56
N MET A 373 18.23 -3.58 -12.46
CA MET A 373 17.54 -2.51 -13.20
C MET A 373 18.15 -1.14 -12.85
N TYR A 374 18.35 -0.91 -11.55
CA TYR A 374 19.01 0.30 -11.02
C TYR A 374 19.86 -0.08 -9.80
N ARG A 375 21.02 0.58 -9.67
CA ARG A 375 21.97 0.28 -8.57
C ARG A 375 21.51 0.73 -7.19
N GLN A 376 20.49 1.56 -7.12
CA GLN A 376 19.89 2.06 -5.87
C GLN A 376 18.37 1.98 -5.98
N GLY A 377 17.71 1.95 -4.83
CA GLY A 377 16.25 1.96 -4.73
C GLY A 377 15.61 3.20 -5.35
N HIS A 378 14.35 3.09 -5.66
CA HIS A 378 13.60 4.04 -6.48
C HIS A 378 12.85 5.12 -5.69
N LEU A 379 12.66 4.95 -4.37
CA LEU A 379 11.93 5.88 -3.50
C LEU A 379 12.90 6.84 -2.82
N ALA A 380 13.07 8.03 -3.36
CA ALA A 380 13.95 9.04 -2.78
C ALA A 380 13.20 9.96 -1.82
N ILE A 381 13.82 10.24 -0.69
CA ILE A 381 13.34 11.21 0.29
C ILE A 381 14.03 12.54 -0.01
N LEU A 382 13.22 13.58 -0.33
CA LEU A 382 13.71 14.92 -0.60
C LEU A 382 13.32 15.86 0.55
N LYS A 383 14.21 16.84 0.80
CA LYS A 383 13.99 17.94 1.77
C LYS A 383 14.37 19.27 1.16
N GLY A 384 13.86 20.35 1.72
CA GLY A 384 14.19 21.71 1.31
C GLY A 384 13.21 22.73 1.86
N ASN A 385 13.32 23.99 1.44
CA ASN A 385 12.43 25.03 1.95
C ASN A 385 10.97 24.81 1.55
N LEU A 386 10.70 24.07 0.46
CA LEU A 386 9.35 23.72 0.01
C LEU A 386 8.74 22.55 0.82
N ALA A 387 9.58 21.63 1.28
CA ALA A 387 9.20 20.47 2.09
C ALA A 387 10.19 20.31 3.27
N PRO A 388 10.11 21.17 4.30
CA PRO A 388 11.08 21.15 5.39
C PRO A 388 11.03 19.89 6.26
N GLU A 389 9.87 19.24 6.39
CA GLU A 389 9.79 17.93 7.04
C GLU A 389 10.24 16.84 6.09
N VAL A 390 9.59 16.74 4.92
CA VAL A 390 9.84 15.68 3.93
C VAL A 390 8.96 15.83 2.68
N CYS A 391 9.40 15.19 1.60
CA CYS A 391 8.55 14.71 0.51
C CYS A 391 9.16 13.42 -0.09
N VAL A 392 8.34 12.68 -0.83
CA VAL A 392 8.72 11.39 -1.44
C VAL A 392 8.67 11.51 -2.94
N ALA A 393 9.77 11.16 -3.61
CA ALA A 393 9.87 11.12 -5.05
C ALA A 393 10.12 9.69 -5.54
N LYS A 394 9.52 9.33 -6.68
CA LYS A 394 9.86 8.11 -7.41
C LYS A 394 10.83 8.49 -8.53
N ILE A 395 12.05 7.98 -8.47
CA ILE A 395 13.16 8.47 -9.32
C ILE A 395 13.64 7.49 -10.38
N THR A 396 13.09 6.27 -10.44
CA THR A 396 13.48 5.29 -11.45
C THR A 396 12.90 5.61 -12.83
N GLY A 397 13.69 5.39 -13.86
CA GLY A 397 13.27 5.62 -15.26
C GLY A 397 13.28 7.08 -15.69
N LEU A 398 13.70 8.02 -14.82
CA LEU A 398 13.83 9.44 -15.19
C LEU A 398 15.04 9.64 -16.09
N LYS A 399 14.83 10.23 -17.27
CA LYS A 399 15.93 10.66 -18.15
C LYS A 399 16.65 11.88 -17.59
N SER A 400 15.90 12.79 -16.95
CA SER A 400 16.44 13.93 -16.24
C SER A 400 15.98 13.92 -14.79
N PRO A 401 16.85 13.69 -13.81
CA PRO A 401 16.51 13.70 -12.39
C PRO A 401 16.47 15.11 -11.79
N VAL A 402 16.66 16.15 -12.59
CA VAL A 402 16.59 17.56 -12.18
C VAL A 402 15.65 18.31 -13.10
N ILE A 403 14.73 19.07 -12.51
CA ILE A 403 13.89 20.04 -13.22
C ILE A 403 13.89 21.36 -12.46
N THR A 404 14.00 22.47 -13.20
CA THR A 404 13.76 23.82 -12.69
C THR A 404 12.80 24.51 -13.64
N GLY A 405 11.68 25.01 -13.13
CA GLY A 405 10.66 25.62 -13.97
C GLY A 405 9.66 26.48 -13.21
N PRO A 406 8.80 27.19 -13.95
CA PRO A 406 7.73 27.99 -13.36
C PRO A 406 6.64 27.11 -12.75
N ALA A 407 6.16 27.51 -11.59
CA ALA A 407 5.05 26.85 -10.90
C ALA A 407 3.73 27.08 -11.63
N ARG A 408 2.95 26.01 -11.81
CA ARG A 408 1.55 26.05 -12.25
C ARG A 408 0.71 25.57 -11.06
N VAL A 409 0.04 26.50 -10.40
CA VAL A 409 -0.54 26.27 -9.06
C VAL A 409 -2.02 25.95 -9.14
N PHE A 410 -2.43 24.86 -8.48
CA PHE A 410 -3.81 24.41 -8.43
C PHE A 410 -4.18 24.01 -7.00
N ASP A 411 -5.34 24.49 -6.52
CA ASP A 411 -5.85 24.17 -5.18
C ASP A 411 -6.70 22.89 -5.14
N SER A 412 -6.70 22.10 -6.21
CA SER A 412 -7.30 20.77 -6.28
C SER A 412 -6.83 19.98 -7.51
N GLU A 413 -6.92 18.65 -7.44
CA GLU A 413 -6.67 17.76 -8.59
C GLU A 413 -7.59 18.10 -9.78
N ASN A 414 -8.89 18.34 -9.52
CA ASN A 414 -9.86 18.68 -10.57
C ASN A 414 -9.49 19.96 -11.35
N ALA A 415 -8.99 20.99 -10.66
CA ALA A 415 -8.55 22.22 -11.31
C ALA A 415 -7.32 21.95 -12.19
N CYS A 416 -6.39 21.14 -11.72
CA CYS A 416 -5.22 20.70 -12.47
C CYS A 416 -5.63 19.91 -13.73
N MET A 417 -6.52 18.91 -13.58
CA MET A 417 -7.01 18.10 -14.71
C MET A 417 -7.66 18.96 -15.79
N LYS A 418 -8.49 19.93 -15.42
CA LYS A 418 -9.07 20.89 -16.39
C LYS A 418 -8.00 21.64 -17.18
N ALA A 419 -6.90 22.04 -16.53
CA ALA A 419 -5.79 22.72 -17.19
C ALA A 419 -4.99 21.79 -18.13
N ILE A 420 -4.75 20.53 -17.73
CA ILE A 420 -4.08 19.51 -18.55
C ILE A 420 -4.92 19.20 -19.79
N MET A 421 -6.22 18.91 -19.61
CA MET A 421 -7.13 18.58 -20.71
C MET A 421 -7.29 19.75 -21.69
N ALA A 422 -7.24 20.98 -21.19
CA ALA A 422 -7.21 22.20 -22.02
C ALA A 422 -5.83 22.51 -22.65
N ARG A 423 -4.83 21.61 -22.52
CA ARG A 423 -3.45 21.76 -23.04
C ARG A 423 -2.76 23.06 -22.59
N ARG A 424 -3.03 23.52 -21.37
CA ARG A 424 -2.42 24.74 -20.80
C ARG A 424 -1.07 24.48 -20.12
N ILE A 425 -0.71 23.21 -19.90
CA ILE A 425 0.58 22.80 -19.33
C ILE A 425 1.60 22.62 -20.45
N LYS A 426 2.81 23.12 -20.24
CA LYS A 426 3.91 23.11 -21.21
C LYS A 426 5.12 22.34 -20.67
N ALA A 427 5.98 21.87 -21.57
CA ALA A 427 7.27 21.31 -21.20
C ALA A 427 8.07 22.32 -20.36
N GLY A 428 8.69 21.88 -19.27
CA GLY A 428 9.41 22.70 -18.31
C GLY A 428 8.57 23.27 -17.16
N ASP A 429 7.24 23.18 -17.21
CA ASP A 429 6.38 23.58 -16.08
C ASP A 429 6.58 22.67 -14.88
N VAL A 430 6.40 23.22 -13.66
CA VAL A 430 6.30 22.48 -12.42
C VAL A 430 4.90 22.66 -11.85
N ILE A 431 4.07 21.64 -11.98
CA ILE A 431 2.70 21.63 -11.43
C ILE A 431 2.76 21.52 -9.91
N VAL A 432 1.97 22.33 -9.21
CA VAL A 432 1.78 22.28 -7.76
C VAL A 432 0.30 22.08 -7.47
N ILE A 433 -0.07 20.87 -6.97
CA ILE A 433 -1.42 20.57 -6.50
C ILE A 433 -1.37 20.58 -4.98
N ARG A 434 -2.12 21.47 -4.35
CA ARG A 434 -2.08 21.68 -2.90
C ARG A 434 -3.46 21.61 -2.25
N TYR A 435 -3.50 21.56 -0.92
CA TYR A 435 -4.71 21.30 -0.11
C TYR A 435 -5.33 19.91 -0.35
N GLU A 436 -4.49 18.95 -0.76
CA GLU A 436 -4.84 17.53 -0.89
C GLU A 436 -4.07 16.65 0.13
N GLY A 437 -3.47 17.28 1.15
CA GLY A 437 -2.77 16.62 2.25
C GLY A 437 -3.71 15.97 3.28
N PRO A 438 -3.16 15.34 4.33
CA PRO A 438 -3.93 14.57 5.31
C PRO A 438 -5.13 15.29 5.91
N GLN A 439 -4.97 16.57 6.26
CA GLN A 439 -6.03 17.38 6.88
C GLN A 439 -6.81 18.20 5.86
N GLY A 440 -6.13 18.85 4.93
CA GLY A 440 -6.73 19.78 3.96
C GLY A 440 -7.55 19.08 2.86
N GLY A 441 -7.05 17.97 2.37
CA GLY A 441 -7.77 17.01 1.54
C GLY A 441 -8.00 15.71 2.32
N PRO A 442 -8.97 15.65 3.26
CA PRO A 442 -9.05 14.53 4.20
C PRO A 442 -8.97 13.19 3.48
N GLY A 443 -8.06 12.33 3.95
CA GLY A 443 -7.73 11.09 3.26
C GLY A 443 -6.55 11.20 2.28
N MET A 444 -5.91 12.38 2.16
CA MET A 444 -4.69 12.53 1.39
C MET A 444 -4.82 11.88 0.01
N GLN A 445 -5.71 12.43 -0.82
CA GLN A 445 -6.15 11.90 -2.11
C GLN A 445 -4.97 11.38 -2.95
N GLU A 446 -5.11 10.16 -3.45
CA GLU A 446 -4.12 9.53 -4.33
C GLU A 446 -4.40 9.89 -5.78
N MET A 447 -3.40 10.39 -6.49
CA MET A 447 -3.54 10.91 -7.84
C MET A 447 -2.86 9.99 -8.86
N LEU A 448 -3.55 9.67 -9.93
CA LEU A 448 -3.05 9.00 -11.12
C LEU A 448 -3.47 9.75 -12.38
N SER A 449 -4.68 10.29 -12.39
CA SER A 449 -5.27 10.94 -13.56
C SER A 449 -4.40 12.08 -14.13
N PRO A 450 -3.88 13.03 -13.33
CA PRO A 450 -3.01 14.09 -13.87
C PRO A 450 -1.74 13.56 -14.52
N THR A 451 -1.07 12.59 -13.88
CA THR A 451 0.19 12.04 -14.40
C THR A 451 -0.03 11.20 -15.65
N SER A 452 -1.07 10.36 -15.66
CA SER A 452 -1.42 9.56 -16.84
C SER A 452 -1.85 10.43 -18.02
N ALA A 453 -2.61 11.51 -17.78
CA ALA A 453 -2.98 12.46 -18.83
C ALA A 453 -1.77 13.19 -19.41
N LEU A 454 -0.80 13.60 -18.58
CA LEU A 454 0.46 14.19 -19.04
C LEU A 454 1.28 13.21 -19.88
N ILE A 455 1.35 11.94 -19.47
CA ILE A 455 2.02 10.87 -20.24
C ILE A 455 1.33 10.69 -21.59
N GLY A 456 0.01 10.57 -21.61
CA GLY A 456 -0.78 10.46 -22.84
C GLY A 456 -0.56 11.63 -23.80
N GLN A 457 -0.37 12.84 -23.27
CA GLN A 457 -0.03 14.05 -24.05
C GLN A 457 1.44 14.11 -24.47
N GLY A 458 2.32 13.22 -23.97
CA GLY A 458 3.77 13.22 -24.26
C GLY A 458 4.58 14.17 -23.39
N LEU A 459 4.03 14.64 -22.27
CA LEU A 459 4.68 15.58 -21.34
C LEU A 459 5.28 14.91 -20.09
N GLY A 460 5.13 13.59 -19.93
CA GLY A 460 5.51 12.87 -18.71
C GLY A 460 6.97 12.98 -18.28
N GLU A 461 7.90 13.27 -19.23
CA GLU A 461 9.33 13.42 -18.93
C GLU A 461 9.78 14.88 -18.78
N SER A 462 8.94 15.84 -19.19
CA SER A 462 9.30 17.25 -19.28
C SER A 462 8.58 18.16 -18.30
N VAL A 463 7.67 17.63 -17.50
CA VAL A 463 6.88 18.34 -16.50
C VAL A 463 7.14 17.75 -15.13
N GLY A 464 7.44 18.61 -14.13
CA GLY A 464 7.48 18.22 -12.72
C GLY A 464 6.09 18.34 -12.10
N LEU A 465 5.76 17.45 -11.15
CA LEU A 465 4.51 17.54 -10.41
C LEU A 465 4.74 17.34 -8.91
N ILE A 466 4.23 18.29 -8.10
CA ILE A 466 4.38 18.32 -6.64
C ILE A 466 3.01 18.36 -6.00
N THR A 467 2.81 17.61 -4.89
CA THR A 467 1.58 17.66 -4.10
C THR A 467 1.81 17.34 -2.64
N ASP A 468 0.98 17.91 -1.76
CA ASP A 468 0.84 17.49 -0.37
C ASP A 468 -0.08 16.25 -0.21
N GLY A 469 -0.74 15.82 -1.30
CA GLY A 469 -1.43 14.55 -1.41
C GLY A 469 -0.49 13.38 -1.73
N ARG A 470 -1.01 12.34 -2.37
CA ARG A 470 -0.27 11.12 -2.76
C ARG A 470 -0.32 10.91 -4.27
N PHE A 471 0.63 10.11 -4.75
CA PHE A 471 0.57 9.53 -6.08
C PHE A 471 0.29 8.04 -6.01
N SER A 472 -0.45 7.53 -6.99
CA SER A 472 -0.67 6.10 -7.18
C SER A 472 0.66 5.36 -7.32
N GLY A 473 0.73 4.13 -6.81
CA GLY A 473 1.84 3.22 -7.05
C GLY A 473 2.13 2.97 -8.54
N ALA A 474 1.13 3.23 -9.37
CA ALA A 474 1.19 3.13 -10.83
C ALA A 474 1.83 4.35 -11.53
N THR A 475 2.07 5.44 -10.81
CA THR A 475 2.61 6.68 -11.37
C THR A 475 4.11 6.54 -11.67
N TRP A 476 4.54 7.16 -12.78
CA TRP A 476 5.94 7.38 -13.12
C TRP A 476 6.16 8.81 -13.66
N GLY A 477 7.40 9.25 -13.75
CA GLY A 477 7.77 10.63 -14.11
C GLY A 477 8.37 11.40 -12.92
N MET A 478 8.66 12.70 -13.11
CA MET A 478 9.16 13.57 -12.03
C MET A 478 8.02 13.97 -11.11
N VAL A 479 7.62 13.06 -10.22
CA VAL A 479 6.51 13.25 -9.28
C VAL A 479 6.99 13.23 -7.84
N VAL A 480 6.52 14.22 -7.07
CA VAL A 480 6.88 14.42 -5.66
C VAL A 480 5.61 14.57 -4.85
N GLY A 481 5.30 13.55 -4.06
CA GLY A 481 4.15 13.53 -3.15
C GLY A 481 4.55 13.66 -1.69
N HIS A 482 3.53 13.60 -0.81
CA HIS A 482 3.68 13.65 0.64
C HIS A 482 4.43 14.90 1.13
N VAL A 483 4.29 16.03 0.42
CA VAL A 483 4.95 17.27 0.84
C VAL A 483 4.46 17.67 2.23
N ALA A 484 5.38 17.73 3.17
CA ALA A 484 5.09 18.03 4.56
C ALA A 484 6.00 19.16 5.10
N PRO A 485 5.43 20.10 5.87
CA PRO A 485 4.01 20.24 6.24
C PRO A 485 3.10 20.54 5.03
N GLU A 486 1.85 20.01 5.05
CA GLU A 486 0.86 20.26 4.01
C GLU A 486 0.39 21.72 3.94
N ALA A 487 -0.24 22.13 2.83
CA ALA A 487 -0.73 23.48 2.62
C ALA A 487 -1.78 23.92 3.67
N TYR A 488 -2.66 23.02 4.08
CA TYR A 488 -3.76 23.33 5.00
C TYR A 488 -3.29 23.81 6.39
N VAL A 489 -2.14 23.33 6.85
CA VAL A 489 -1.52 23.77 8.11
C VAL A 489 -0.46 24.87 7.93
N GLY A 490 -0.40 25.49 6.75
CA GLY A 490 0.54 26.58 6.45
C GLY A 490 1.95 26.14 6.07
N GLY A 491 2.12 24.91 5.56
CA GLY A 491 3.36 24.48 4.93
C GLY A 491 3.77 25.41 3.79
N THR A 492 5.04 25.42 3.43
CA THR A 492 5.56 26.33 2.39
C THR A 492 4.87 26.14 1.05
N ILE A 493 4.37 24.95 0.75
CA ILE A 493 3.60 24.67 -0.47
C ILE A 493 2.34 25.59 -0.59
N ALA A 494 1.75 26.01 0.54
CA ALA A 494 0.65 26.99 0.54
C ALA A 494 1.04 28.38 0.06
N LEU A 495 2.33 28.71 0.11
CA LEU A 495 2.87 30.02 -0.19
C LEU A 495 3.37 30.16 -1.64
N VAL A 496 3.31 29.09 -2.42
CA VAL A 496 3.71 29.10 -3.84
C VAL A 496 2.72 29.93 -4.64
N ASN A 497 3.20 30.86 -5.43
CA ASN A 497 2.41 31.63 -6.38
C ASN A 497 2.62 31.12 -7.81
N GLU A 498 1.64 31.36 -8.68
CA GLU A 498 1.75 31.07 -10.11
C GLU A 498 3.02 31.73 -10.69
N GLY A 499 3.81 30.97 -11.42
CA GLY A 499 5.05 31.43 -12.05
C GLY A 499 6.29 31.46 -11.15
N ASP A 500 6.19 31.17 -9.84
CA ASP A 500 7.36 31.03 -8.98
C ASP A 500 8.30 29.95 -9.51
N SER A 501 9.62 30.19 -9.50
CA SER A 501 10.58 29.18 -9.90
C SER A 501 10.75 28.11 -8.83
N ILE A 502 10.63 26.82 -9.22
CA ILE A 502 10.83 25.66 -8.35
C ILE A 502 11.91 24.77 -8.94
N THR A 503 12.82 24.28 -8.09
CA THR A 503 13.82 23.27 -8.43
C THR A 503 13.53 21.97 -7.69
N ILE A 504 13.42 20.87 -8.44
CA ILE A 504 13.43 19.50 -7.92
C ILE A 504 14.74 18.85 -8.37
N ASP A 505 15.57 18.44 -7.44
CA ASP A 505 16.85 17.78 -7.71
C ASP A 505 16.88 16.43 -6.96
N ALA A 506 16.57 15.38 -7.68
CA ALA A 506 16.52 14.04 -7.12
C ALA A 506 17.92 13.49 -6.79
N HIS A 507 18.98 13.94 -7.45
CA HIS A 507 20.36 13.56 -7.12
C HIS A 507 20.81 14.14 -5.78
N LYS A 508 20.57 15.45 -5.59
CA LYS A 508 20.92 16.14 -4.34
C LYS A 508 19.84 15.98 -3.26
N GLN A 509 18.77 15.21 -3.54
CA GLN A 509 17.64 14.99 -2.63
C GLN A 509 17.03 16.32 -2.13
N ARG A 510 16.90 17.28 -3.03
CA ARG A 510 16.49 18.64 -2.70
C ARG A 510 15.24 19.05 -3.48
N ILE A 511 14.33 19.70 -2.78
CA ILE A 511 13.21 20.43 -3.37
C ILE A 511 13.23 21.88 -2.87
N HIS A 512 13.21 22.84 -3.79
CA HIS A 512 13.44 24.23 -3.43
C HIS A 512 12.51 25.17 -4.19
N LEU A 513 11.84 26.05 -3.44
CA LEU A 513 11.13 27.22 -3.96
C LEU A 513 12.15 28.36 -4.04
N ASN A 514 12.47 28.81 -5.27
CA ASN A 514 13.49 29.81 -5.56
C ASN A 514 12.95 31.24 -5.34
N VAL A 515 12.41 31.48 -4.15
CA VAL A 515 11.87 32.76 -3.69
C VAL A 515 12.65 33.23 -2.47
N ALA A 516 12.94 34.51 -2.39
CA ALA A 516 13.71 35.08 -1.28
C ALA A 516 12.99 34.84 0.08
N ALA A 517 13.76 34.53 1.12
CA ALA A 517 13.22 34.24 2.46
C ALA A 517 12.35 35.40 3.01
N LYS A 518 12.73 36.66 2.74
CA LYS A 518 11.94 37.85 3.11
C LYS A 518 10.54 37.84 2.49
N GLU A 519 10.46 37.47 1.20
CA GLU A 519 9.17 37.37 0.48
C GLU A 519 8.33 36.22 1.01
N LEU A 520 8.92 35.04 1.25
CA LEU A 520 8.22 33.92 1.86
C LEU A 520 7.67 34.27 3.25
N ALA A 521 8.44 35.00 4.05
CA ALA A 521 7.98 35.50 5.36
C ALA A 521 6.80 36.48 5.22
N ALA A 522 6.83 37.35 4.21
CA ALA A 522 5.72 38.27 3.93
C ALA A 522 4.45 37.52 3.49
N ARG A 523 4.59 36.52 2.60
CA ARG A 523 3.47 35.67 2.18
C ARG A 523 2.88 34.90 3.36
N ARG A 524 3.72 34.35 4.26
CA ARG A 524 3.31 33.63 5.46
C ARG A 524 2.47 34.50 6.41
N LYS A 525 2.81 35.77 6.57
CA LYS A 525 2.03 36.71 7.38
C LYS A 525 0.62 36.97 6.83
N LYS A 526 0.45 36.86 5.50
CA LYS A 526 -0.84 37.06 4.82
C LYS A 526 -1.68 35.78 4.73
N TRP A 527 -1.03 34.60 4.85
CA TRP A 527 -1.72 33.33 4.73
C TRP A 527 -2.69 33.13 5.89
N LYS A 528 -3.86 32.59 5.58
CA LYS A 528 -4.87 32.22 6.58
C LYS A 528 -5.30 30.78 6.29
N GLN A 529 -5.43 30.00 7.35
CA GLN A 529 -5.91 28.62 7.23
C GLN A 529 -7.32 28.61 6.63
N PRO A 530 -7.56 27.82 5.57
CA PRO A 530 -8.89 27.64 4.99
C PRO A 530 -9.86 27.00 6.00
N LYS A 531 -11.16 27.19 5.80
CA LYS A 531 -12.17 26.43 6.55
C LYS A 531 -12.07 24.93 6.20
N PRO A 532 -12.37 24.03 7.16
CA PRO A 532 -12.41 22.59 6.87
C PRO A 532 -13.40 22.29 5.74
N ARG A 533 -13.00 21.43 4.80
CA ARG A 533 -13.87 20.99 3.70
C ARG A 533 -15.10 20.19 4.21
N TYR A 534 -14.92 19.46 5.33
CA TYR A 534 -15.95 18.62 5.94
C TYR A 534 -16.10 18.94 7.42
N THR A 535 -17.36 19.11 7.87
CA THR A 535 -17.67 19.44 9.27
C THR A 535 -18.32 18.28 10.02
N ARG A 536 -18.74 17.20 9.31
CA ARG A 536 -19.44 16.03 9.85
C ARG A 536 -18.94 14.75 9.20
N GLY A 537 -19.22 13.62 9.83
CA GLY A 537 -18.92 12.29 9.30
C GLY A 537 -17.46 11.87 9.46
N VAL A 538 -17.09 10.78 8.78
CA VAL A 538 -15.78 10.15 8.92
C VAL A 538 -14.62 11.04 8.46
N LEU A 539 -14.80 11.81 7.38
CA LEU A 539 -13.78 12.74 6.89
C LEU A 539 -13.51 13.87 7.89
N ALA A 540 -14.55 14.39 8.56
CA ALA A 540 -14.37 15.41 9.60
C ALA A 540 -13.68 14.86 10.85
N LYS A 541 -13.95 13.60 11.25
CA LYS A 541 -13.22 12.93 12.33
C LYS A 541 -11.74 12.79 11.96
N TYR A 542 -11.48 12.27 10.77
CA TYR A 542 -10.13 12.07 10.25
C TYR A 542 -9.34 13.39 10.23
N THR A 543 -9.88 14.47 9.67
CA THR A 543 -9.24 15.81 9.64
C THR A 543 -8.76 16.26 11.02
N ARG A 544 -9.54 15.99 12.07
CA ARG A 544 -9.22 16.44 13.44
C ARG A 544 -8.14 15.62 14.12
N LEU A 545 -8.00 14.35 13.75
CA LEU A 545 -7.12 13.40 14.44
C LEU A 545 -5.81 13.16 13.69
N VAL A 546 -5.85 13.25 12.36
CA VAL A 546 -4.74 12.81 11.51
C VAL A 546 -3.47 13.62 11.71
N THR A 547 -2.35 12.89 11.82
CA THR A 547 -1.01 13.45 11.90
C THR A 547 -0.46 13.82 10.51
N SER A 548 0.72 14.49 10.47
CA SER A 548 1.44 14.77 9.23
C SER A 548 1.77 13.50 8.44
N ALA A 549 1.87 13.62 7.13
CA ALA A 549 2.36 12.56 6.25
C ALA A 549 3.77 12.07 6.63
N SER A 550 4.62 12.95 7.18
CA SER A 550 5.95 12.60 7.71
C SER A 550 5.90 11.61 8.89
N LYS A 551 4.75 11.45 9.52
CA LYS A 551 4.47 10.54 10.65
C LYS A 551 3.54 9.38 10.27
N GLY A 552 3.23 9.20 8.97
CA GLY A 552 2.38 8.11 8.49
C GLY A 552 0.89 8.46 8.36
N ALA A 553 0.47 9.71 8.60
CA ALA A 553 -0.93 10.15 8.57
C ALA A 553 -1.83 9.22 9.41
N VAL A 554 -1.48 8.99 10.66
CA VAL A 554 -2.20 8.15 11.64
C VAL A 554 -3.19 8.98 12.46
N THR A 555 -4.19 8.34 13.06
CA THR A 555 -5.26 8.99 13.82
C THR A 555 -5.28 8.66 15.33
N ASP A 556 -4.29 7.91 15.80
CA ASP A 556 -4.08 7.52 17.21
C ASP A 556 -2.74 7.97 17.77
#